data_3e49b6c0465c557a7edad27024e2d48c
#
_entry.id   3e49b6c0465c557a7edad27024e2d48c
#
_cell.length_a   1.000
_cell.length_b   1.000
_cell.length_c   1.000
_cell.angle_alpha   90.00
_cell.angle_beta   90.00
_cell.angle_gamma   90.00
#
_symmetry.space_group_name_H-M   'P 1'
#
loop_
_entity.id
_entity.type
_entity.pdbx_description
1 polymer ?
#
loop_
_entity_poly.entity_id
_entity_poly.type
_entity_poly.pdbx_seq_one_letter_code
_entity_poly.pdbx_strand_id
1 'polypeptide(L)'
;MVQTDISQLSGECTTWRTNLRNYREEFTQDKIKLQQAVGHTLPKDKFQDVEHLQNQFHIQLINIHDLKQAIKAHDRKVNLEMESNNGQLHDETLTEHENLFDQYQALESTLQELRSEFNGFLERTQ
;
A
#
# COMPACT_ATOMS: atom_id res chain seq x y z
N MET A 1 7.93 -31.78 -1.02
CA MET A 1 7.74 -30.64 -0.13
C MET A 1 8.48 -29.44 -0.69
N VAL A 2 7.72 -28.43 -1.02
CA VAL A 2 8.32 -27.22 -1.59
C VAL A 2 8.97 -26.46 -0.45
N GLN A 3 10.29 -26.44 -0.44
CA GLN A 3 11.00 -25.53 0.47
C GLN A 3 10.76 -24.12 -0.06
N THR A 4 10.12 -23.31 0.74
CA THR A 4 9.96 -21.91 0.39
C THR A 4 11.35 -21.28 0.45
N ASP A 5 11.81 -20.80 -0.69
CA ASP A 5 13.11 -20.16 -0.80
C ASP A 5 13.06 -18.83 -0.03
N ILE A 6 13.95 -18.68 0.95
CA ILE A 6 14.04 -17.47 1.77
C ILE A 6 14.35 -16.25 0.91
N SER A 7 15.16 -16.42 -0.14
CA SER A 7 15.43 -15.37 -1.11
C SER A 7 14.14 -14.90 -1.78
N GLN A 8 13.24 -15.84 -2.08
CA GLN A 8 11.94 -15.52 -2.67
C GLN A 8 11.09 -14.71 -1.70
N LEU A 9 11.02 -15.13 -0.43
CA LEU A 9 10.22 -14.41 0.59
C LEU A 9 10.73 -12.99 0.78
N SER A 10 12.04 -12.82 0.92
CA SER A 10 12.64 -11.50 1.07
C SER A 10 12.46 -10.65 -0.18
N GLY A 11 12.56 -11.27 -1.36
CA GLY A 11 12.32 -10.60 -2.63
C GLY A 11 10.88 -10.12 -2.76
N GLU A 12 9.91 -10.93 -2.32
CA GLU A 12 8.50 -10.54 -2.30
C GLU A 12 8.27 -9.36 -1.36
N CYS A 13 8.84 -9.40 -0.16
CA CYS A 13 8.76 -8.30 0.80
C CYS A 13 9.31 -6.99 0.19
N THR A 14 10.43 -7.07 -0.50
CA THR A 14 11.03 -5.91 -1.16
C THR A 14 10.11 -5.38 -2.25
N THR A 15 9.53 -6.26 -3.06
CA THR A 15 8.59 -5.87 -4.13
C THR A 15 7.36 -5.18 -3.54
N TRP A 16 6.78 -5.75 -2.50
CA TRP A 16 5.59 -5.16 -1.86
C TRP A 16 5.90 -3.77 -1.31
N ARG A 17 7.04 -3.62 -0.61
CA ARG A 17 7.43 -2.33 -0.05
C ARG A 17 7.69 -1.29 -1.14
N THR A 18 8.32 -1.70 -2.24
CA THR A 18 8.59 -0.82 -3.37
C THR A 18 7.31 -0.34 -4.01
N ASN A 19 6.36 -1.26 -4.25
CA ASN A 19 5.08 -0.91 -4.83
C ASN A 19 4.27 0.01 -3.92
N LEU A 20 4.27 -0.27 -2.61
CA LEU A 20 3.57 0.58 -1.64
C LEU A 20 4.20 1.97 -1.57
N ARG A 21 5.53 2.07 -1.66
CA ARG A 21 6.21 3.36 -1.71
C ARG A 21 5.80 4.15 -2.95
N ASN A 22 5.69 3.48 -4.10
CA ASN A 22 5.27 4.11 -5.33
C ASN A 22 3.83 4.63 -5.22
N TYR A 23 2.93 3.86 -4.64
CA TYR A 23 1.56 4.31 -4.37
C TYR A 23 1.56 5.51 -3.41
N ARG A 24 2.40 5.49 -2.38
CA ARG A 24 2.50 6.61 -1.44
C ARG A 24 2.90 7.89 -2.15
N GLU A 25 3.90 7.81 -3.03
CA GLU A 25 4.35 8.96 -3.80
C GLU A 25 3.26 9.45 -4.74
N GLU A 26 2.60 8.54 -5.44
CA GLU A 26 1.49 8.87 -6.34
C GLU A 26 0.36 9.57 -5.59
N PHE A 27 -0.10 9.01 -4.49
CA PHE A 27 -1.25 9.53 -3.75
C PHE A 27 -0.91 10.81 -2.99
N THR A 28 0.34 10.99 -2.59
CA THR A 28 0.79 12.25 -2.02
C THR A 28 0.68 13.37 -3.06
N GLN A 29 1.09 13.10 -4.29
CA GLN A 29 0.97 14.05 -5.39
C GLN A 29 -0.49 14.28 -5.76
N ASP A 30 -1.30 13.23 -5.79
CA ASP A 30 -2.72 13.34 -6.10
C ASP A 30 -3.45 14.18 -5.06
N LYS A 31 -3.09 14.04 -3.77
CA LYS A 31 -3.64 14.85 -2.69
C LYS A 31 -3.33 16.34 -2.89
N ILE A 32 -2.10 16.64 -3.33
CA ILE A 32 -1.70 18.01 -3.63
C ILE A 32 -2.51 18.55 -4.82
N LYS A 33 -2.65 17.76 -5.89
CA LYS A 33 -3.45 18.14 -7.05
C LYS A 33 -4.89 18.45 -6.66
N LEU A 34 -5.44 17.63 -5.78
CA LEU A 34 -6.80 17.82 -5.30
C LEU A 34 -6.94 19.13 -4.53
N GLN A 35 -5.98 19.44 -3.67
CA GLN A 35 -5.96 20.70 -2.92
C GLN A 35 -5.84 21.90 -3.85
N GLN A 36 -5.04 21.80 -4.90
CA GLN A 36 -4.90 22.85 -5.90
C GLN A 36 -6.20 23.06 -6.67
N ALA A 37 -6.90 21.98 -6.98
CA ALA A 37 -8.20 22.06 -7.66
C ALA A 37 -9.23 22.82 -6.82
N VAL A 38 -9.20 22.63 -5.49
CA VAL A 38 -10.09 23.34 -4.55
C VAL A 38 -9.80 24.84 -4.54
N GLY A 39 -8.56 25.24 -4.81
CA GLY A 39 -8.17 26.65 -4.89
C GLY A 39 -8.75 27.39 -6.09
N HIS A 40 -9.26 26.66 -7.08
CA HIS A 40 -9.95 27.21 -8.22
C HIS A 40 -11.47 27.08 -8.02
N THR A 41 -12.25 27.83 -8.81
CA THR A 41 -13.70 27.85 -8.64
C THR A 41 -14.32 26.51 -9.00
N LEU A 42 -14.48 25.64 -8.02
CA LEU A 42 -15.23 24.40 -8.20
C LEU A 42 -16.71 24.66 -7.86
N PRO A 43 -17.66 24.06 -8.62
CA PRO A 43 -19.06 24.09 -8.22
C PRO A 43 -19.25 23.47 -6.84
N LYS A 44 -20.21 24.01 -6.08
CA LYS A 44 -20.47 23.54 -4.71
C LYS A 44 -20.81 22.06 -4.65
N ASP A 45 -21.44 21.52 -5.69
CA ASP A 45 -21.78 20.10 -5.75
C ASP A 45 -20.57 19.18 -5.82
N LYS A 46 -19.39 19.72 -6.13
CA LYS A 46 -18.13 18.95 -6.17
C LYS A 46 -17.41 18.94 -4.83
N PHE A 47 -17.78 19.78 -3.87
CA PHE A 47 -17.11 19.85 -2.56
C PHE A 47 -17.21 18.54 -1.78
N GLN A 48 -18.33 17.84 -1.87
CA GLN A 48 -18.51 16.55 -1.20
C GLN A 48 -17.58 15.50 -1.80
N ASP A 49 -17.41 15.49 -3.12
CA ASP A 49 -16.49 14.59 -3.79
C ASP A 49 -15.04 14.87 -3.37
N VAL A 50 -14.69 16.17 -3.26
CA VAL A 50 -13.36 16.58 -2.81
C VAL A 50 -13.09 16.10 -1.39
N GLU A 51 -14.03 16.32 -0.47
CA GLU A 51 -13.88 15.86 0.92
C GLU A 51 -13.72 14.36 1.00
N HIS A 52 -14.55 13.62 0.24
CA HIS A 52 -14.47 12.16 0.20
C HIS A 52 -13.10 11.71 -0.27
N LEU A 53 -12.60 12.27 -1.36
CA LEU A 53 -11.30 11.90 -1.92
C LEU A 53 -10.15 12.27 -0.98
N GLN A 54 -10.21 13.46 -0.36
CA GLN A 54 -9.20 13.86 0.62
C GLN A 54 -9.14 12.88 1.79
N ASN A 55 -10.30 12.49 2.31
CA ASN A 55 -10.38 11.52 3.39
C ASN A 55 -9.84 10.16 2.95
N GLN A 56 -10.19 9.71 1.75
CA GLN A 56 -9.70 8.43 1.24
C GLN A 56 -8.19 8.43 1.05
N PHE A 57 -7.63 9.48 0.47
CA PHE A 57 -6.18 9.59 0.35
C PHE A 57 -5.50 9.57 1.71
N HIS A 58 -6.04 10.29 2.67
CA HIS A 58 -5.49 10.32 4.03
C HIS A 58 -5.49 8.93 4.67
N ILE A 59 -6.64 8.24 4.61
CA ILE A 59 -6.80 6.90 5.18
C ILE A 59 -5.84 5.92 4.51
N GLN A 60 -5.77 5.94 3.19
CA GLN A 60 -4.94 4.98 2.47
C GLN A 60 -3.46 5.25 2.63
N LEU A 61 -3.05 6.50 2.78
CA LEU A 61 -1.65 6.82 3.10
C LEU A 61 -1.25 6.25 4.45
N ILE A 62 -2.14 6.29 5.44
CA ILE A 62 -1.92 5.66 6.75
C ILE A 62 -1.83 4.14 6.59
N ASN A 63 -2.74 3.53 5.84
CA ASN A 63 -2.76 2.09 5.62
C ASN A 63 -1.49 1.62 4.90
N ILE A 64 -1.01 2.38 3.92
CA ILE A 64 0.25 2.10 3.22
C ILE A 64 1.41 2.12 4.21
N HIS A 65 1.47 3.15 5.05
CA HIS A 65 2.54 3.27 6.05
C HIS A 65 2.54 2.09 7.01
N ASP A 66 1.38 1.74 7.55
CA ASP A 66 1.25 0.67 8.53
C ASP A 66 1.64 -0.68 7.93
N LEU A 67 1.18 -0.97 6.72
CA LEU A 67 1.52 -2.24 6.07
C LEU A 67 3.00 -2.31 5.71
N LYS A 68 3.59 -1.21 5.23
CA LYS A 68 5.04 -1.16 4.97
C LYS A 68 5.84 -1.48 6.22
N GLN A 69 5.44 -0.94 7.37
CA GLN A 69 6.13 -1.21 8.63
C GLN A 69 5.99 -2.68 9.03
N ALA A 70 4.81 -3.25 8.86
CA ALA A 70 4.56 -4.67 9.16
C ALA A 70 5.41 -5.58 8.26
N ILE A 71 5.48 -5.27 6.97
CA ILE A 71 6.30 -6.04 6.01
C ILE A 71 7.77 -5.93 6.35
N LYS A 72 8.23 -4.74 6.72
CA LYS A 72 9.64 -4.52 7.09
C LYS A 72 10.02 -5.32 8.34
N ALA A 73 9.15 -5.33 9.35
CA ALA A 73 9.37 -6.10 10.57
C ALA A 73 9.39 -7.61 10.26
N HIS A 74 8.50 -8.06 9.40
CA HIS A 74 8.43 -9.46 8.98
C HIS A 74 9.70 -9.87 8.21
N ASP A 75 10.15 -9.04 7.27
CA ASP A 75 11.37 -9.32 6.50
C ASP A 75 12.59 -9.45 7.42
N ARG A 76 12.68 -8.59 8.43
CA ARG A 76 13.74 -8.66 9.43
C ARG A 76 13.68 -9.97 10.22
N LYS A 77 12.47 -10.38 10.59
CA LYS A 77 12.25 -11.64 11.32
C LYS A 77 12.66 -12.85 10.46
N VAL A 78 12.30 -12.84 9.17
CA VAL A 78 12.67 -13.89 8.22
C VAL A 78 14.19 -14.03 8.18
N ASN A 79 14.90 -12.92 8.05
CA ASN A 79 16.38 -12.93 7.99
C ASN A 79 17.00 -13.42 9.29
N LEU A 80 16.45 -13.05 10.44
CA LEU A 80 16.94 -13.50 11.75
C LEU A 80 16.73 -14.99 11.95
N GLU A 81 15.58 -15.52 11.57
CA GLU A 81 15.32 -16.96 11.67
C GLU A 81 16.22 -17.76 10.74
N MET A 82 16.51 -17.21 9.58
CA MET A 82 17.45 -17.83 8.64
C MET A 82 18.84 -18.01 9.26
N GLU A 83 19.32 -16.97 9.94
CA GLU A 83 20.65 -17.01 10.56
C GLU A 83 20.72 -17.93 11.77
N SER A 84 19.65 -17.97 12.57
CA SER A 84 19.63 -18.66 13.86
C SER A 84 19.10 -20.08 13.82
N ASN A 85 18.45 -20.50 12.72
CA ASN A 85 17.74 -21.78 12.63
C ASN A 85 18.14 -22.61 11.42
N ASN A 86 19.42 -22.58 11.06
CA ASN A 86 20.00 -23.36 9.96
C ASN A 86 19.26 -23.16 8.62
N GLY A 87 18.81 -21.95 8.37
CA GLY A 87 18.13 -21.62 7.12
C GLY A 87 16.67 -22.06 7.04
N GLN A 88 16.09 -22.45 8.18
CA GLN A 88 14.69 -22.86 8.23
C GLN A 88 13.84 -21.80 8.91
N LEU A 89 12.63 -21.60 8.38
CA LEU A 89 11.65 -20.69 8.96
C LEU A 89 10.65 -21.46 9.81
N HIS A 90 10.17 -20.84 10.88
CA HIS A 90 9.10 -21.40 11.69
C HIS A 90 7.79 -21.36 10.88
N ASP A 91 6.91 -22.32 11.15
CA ASP A 91 5.60 -22.39 10.49
C ASP A 91 4.80 -21.11 10.71
N GLU A 92 4.90 -20.52 11.90
CA GLU A 92 4.24 -19.25 12.22
C GLU A 92 4.70 -18.12 11.30
N THR A 93 6.00 -18.09 10.96
CA THR A 93 6.56 -17.08 10.08
C THR A 93 6.06 -17.24 8.65
N LEU A 94 5.93 -18.48 8.19
CA LEU A 94 5.37 -18.76 6.87
C LEU A 94 3.91 -18.34 6.80
N THR A 95 3.13 -18.62 7.84
CA THR A 95 1.73 -18.22 7.93
C THR A 95 1.61 -16.70 7.95
N GLU A 96 2.49 -16.02 8.69
CA GLU A 96 2.54 -14.56 8.74
C GLU A 96 2.81 -13.98 7.34
N HIS A 97 3.72 -14.60 6.59
CA HIS A 97 4.03 -14.16 5.24
C HIS A 97 2.81 -14.25 4.33
N GLU A 98 2.07 -15.35 4.40
CA GLU A 98 0.84 -15.53 3.63
C GLU A 98 -0.22 -14.50 4.02
N ASN A 99 -0.36 -14.22 5.31
CA ASN A 99 -1.30 -13.20 5.79
C ASN A 99 -0.94 -11.80 5.29
N LEU A 100 0.35 -11.48 5.28
CA LEU A 100 0.81 -10.18 4.75
C LEU A 100 0.59 -10.09 3.25
N PHE A 101 0.76 -11.18 2.53
CA PHE A 101 0.46 -11.22 1.10
C PHE A 101 -1.02 -10.90 0.85
N ASP A 102 -1.91 -11.54 1.63
CA ASP A 102 -3.35 -11.29 1.50
C ASP A 102 -3.70 -9.84 1.83
N GLN A 103 -3.10 -9.28 2.88
CA GLN A 103 -3.29 -7.89 3.25
C GLN A 103 -2.79 -6.94 2.16
N TYR A 104 -1.63 -7.27 1.57
CA TYR A 104 -1.05 -6.47 0.49
C TYR A 104 -1.98 -6.48 -0.74
N GLN A 105 -2.48 -7.65 -1.13
CA GLN A 105 -3.39 -7.75 -2.28
C GLN A 105 -4.68 -6.97 -2.05
N ALA A 106 -5.25 -7.08 -0.85
CA ALA A 106 -6.47 -6.36 -0.49
C ALA A 106 -6.25 -4.85 -0.54
N LEU A 107 -5.13 -4.39 0.01
CA LEU A 107 -4.80 -2.97 -0.02
C LEU A 107 -4.55 -2.49 -1.44
N GLU A 108 -3.79 -3.24 -2.24
CA GLU A 108 -3.53 -2.86 -3.63
C GLU A 108 -4.83 -2.70 -4.42
N SER A 109 -5.77 -3.61 -4.22
CA SER A 109 -7.09 -3.52 -4.87
C SER A 109 -7.80 -2.23 -4.49
N THR A 110 -7.78 -1.89 -3.20
CA THR A 110 -8.38 -0.66 -2.69
C THR A 110 -7.70 0.58 -3.29
N LEU A 111 -6.36 0.55 -3.39
CA LEU A 111 -5.60 1.67 -3.94
C LEU A 111 -5.89 1.86 -5.42
N GLN A 112 -6.07 0.77 -6.17
CA GLN A 112 -6.43 0.85 -7.58
C GLN A 112 -7.83 1.42 -7.78
N GLU A 113 -8.77 1.06 -6.90
CA GLU A 113 -10.12 1.63 -6.92
C GLU A 113 -10.08 3.13 -6.65
N LEU A 114 -9.28 3.55 -5.67
CA LEU A 114 -9.14 4.97 -5.36
C LEU A 114 -8.51 5.74 -6.52
N ARG A 115 -7.51 5.15 -7.17
CA ARG A 115 -6.89 5.75 -8.37
C ARG A 115 -7.94 5.97 -9.47
N SER A 116 -8.77 4.97 -9.73
CA SER A 116 -9.82 5.06 -10.74
C SER A 116 -10.85 6.12 -10.39
N GLU A 117 -11.24 6.18 -9.12
CA GLU A 117 -12.20 7.15 -8.62
C GLU A 117 -11.68 8.59 -8.79
N PHE A 118 -10.41 8.80 -8.43
CA PHE A 118 -9.78 10.11 -8.57
C PHE A 118 -9.66 10.52 -10.05
N ASN A 119 -9.24 9.60 -10.91
CA ASN A 119 -9.15 9.88 -12.35
C ASN A 119 -10.53 10.23 -12.93
N GLY A 120 -11.57 9.53 -12.51
CA GLY A 120 -12.95 9.84 -12.91
C GLY A 120 -13.36 11.23 -12.45
N PHE A 121 -13.00 11.60 -11.24
CA PHE A 121 -13.27 12.94 -10.70
C PHE A 121 -12.57 14.02 -11.55
N LEU A 122 -11.29 13.81 -11.89
CA LEU A 122 -10.54 14.77 -12.71
C LEU A 122 -11.17 14.94 -14.10
N GLU A 123 -11.63 13.86 -14.72
CA GLU A 123 -12.27 13.91 -16.01
C GLU A 123 -13.58 14.72 -15.95
N ARG A 124 -14.35 14.58 -14.88
CA ARG A 124 -15.61 15.28 -14.71
C ARG A 124 -15.46 16.76 -14.38
N THR A 125 -14.29 17.16 -13.89
CA THR A 125 -14.04 18.55 -13.45
C THR A 125 -13.22 19.37 -14.46
N GLN A 126 -12.80 18.75 -15.54
CA GLN A 126 -12.09 19.44 -16.61
C GLN A 126 -13.05 20.12 -17.59
#